data_69bcddfdcd3645b6bf25f0fabd1f4ef2
#
_entry.id   69bcddfdcd3645b6bf25f0fabd1f4ef2
#
_cell.length_a   1.000
_cell.length_b   1.000
_cell.length_c   1.000
_cell.angle_alpha   90.00
_cell.angle_beta   90.00
_cell.angle_gamma   90.00
#
_symmetry.space_group_name_H-M   'P 1'
#
loop_
_entity.id
_entity.type
_entity.pdbx_description
1 polymer ?
#
loop_
_entity_poly.entity_id
_entity_poly.type
_entity_poly.pdbx_seq_one_letter_code
_entity_poly.pdbx_strand_id
1 'polypeptide(L)'
;MDRTGNSSETLLERLGLDSAATRLREFEVPSDGLTWTRFFGSMLLVLVVLLFLSGAVLAFYYSPAPGVAYDSVDYAQFNIPFGDVVRGIHYYAWNLLLIVMGLHLVRAFLVGGYKPPREFVWVSGVVVLLVVPAFIITGDLLPWDQKGYWSTQVRNSIMASVPVVGDLLVRMLQGGPRTGIVALTRFYVLHTIILPGLLLFLIGAHLHVLKHRGLSSPLTGENTPRKRVPFLPNMINRWLVLFIVMTVVLGVVAWYWPAPLGDPADPTDSTYVPKPEWWVLSLNQLVAILKGPLTVIATAIIPGGLVGLIMTLPFIDRSPELHPARRKKAMLIAAVIALLLLGLSVMGYIEHHLTPIG
;
A
#
# COMPACT_ATOMS: atom_id res chain seq x y z
N MET A 1 -61.75 0.69 -21.61
CA MET A 1 -60.51 1.45 -21.81
C MET A 1 -59.97 1.80 -20.45
N ASP A 2 -59.18 0.89 -19.89
CA ASP A 2 -58.64 1.05 -18.55
C ASP A 2 -57.12 1.34 -18.68
N ARG A 3 -56.76 2.61 -18.45
CA ARG A 3 -55.37 3.09 -18.47
C ARG A 3 -54.95 3.41 -17.05
N THR A 4 -54.73 2.37 -16.23
CA THR A 4 -54.10 2.49 -14.92
C THR A 4 -52.95 1.53 -14.81
N GLY A 5 -51.96 1.70 -15.68
CA GLY A 5 -50.67 1.02 -15.61
C GLY A 5 -49.57 2.05 -15.46
N ASN A 6 -49.59 2.80 -14.38
CA ASN A 6 -48.46 3.64 -14.00
C ASN A 6 -47.65 2.95 -12.90
N SER A 7 -46.98 1.87 -13.26
CA SER A 7 -45.87 1.40 -12.45
C SER A 7 -44.77 2.44 -12.60
N SER A 8 -44.53 3.20 -11.54
CA SER A 8 -43.43 4.15 -11.48
C SER A 8 -42.14 3.34 -11.60
N GLU A 9 -41.61 3.22 -12.82
CA GLU A 9 -40.27 2.70 -13.06
C GLU A 9 -39.30 3.41 -12.11
N THR A 10 -38.59 2.63 -11.32
CA THR A 10 -37.55 3.17 -10.43
C THR A 10 -36.41 3.78 -11.28
N LEU A 11 -35.66 4.73 -10.71
CA LEU A 11 -34.50 5.30 -11.38
C LEU A 11 -33.50 4.21 -11.81
N LEU A 12 -33.36 3.13 -11.05
CA LEU A 12 -32.49 2.00 -11.36
C LEU A 12 -32.95 1.22 -12.59
N GLU A 13 -34.26 1.03 -12.77
CA GLU A 13 -34.84 0.37 -13.95
C GLU A 13 -34.58 1.23 -15.20
N ARG A 14 -34.81 2.55 -15.11
CA ARG A 14 -34.55 3.49 -16.22
C ARG A 14 -33.08 3.54 -16.64
N LEU A 15 -32.15 3.31 -15.71
CA LEU A 15 -30.71 3.25 -15.98
C LEU A 15 -30.23 1.84 -16.35
N GLY A 16 -31.10 0.82 -16.39
CA GLY A 16 -30.73 -0.57 -16.64
C GLY A 16 -29.84 -1.19 -15.56
N LEU A 17 -29.83 -0.60 -14.34
CA LEU A 17 -29.01 -1.03 -13.21
C LEU A 17 -29.76 -1.94 -12.22
N ASP A 18 -31.03 -2.19 -12.44
CA ASP A 18 -31.89 -3.04 -11.63
C ASP A 18 -31.34 -4.47 -11.44
N SER A 19 -30.86 -5.09 -12.52
CA SER A 19 -30.24 -6.42 -12.48
C SER A 19 -28.92 -6.46 -11.71
N ALA A 20 -28.15 -5.39 -11.73
CA ALA A 20 -26.93 -5.27 -10.95
C ALA A 20 -27.24 -5.04 -9.46
N ALA A 21 -28.20 -4.18 -9.17
CA ALA A 21 -28.68 -3.90 -7.82
C ALA A 21 -29.30 -5.16 -7.16
N THR A 22 -30.10 -5.93 -7.89
CA THR A 22 -30.68 -7.20 -7.44
C THR A 22 -29.57 -8.20 -7.13
N ARG A 23 -28.59 -8.40 -8.02
CA ARG A 23 -27.44 -9.28 -7.79
C ARG A 23 -26.63 -8.89 -6.56
N LEU A 24 -26.47 -7.59 -6.27
CA LEU A 24 -25.78 -7.11 -5.09
C LEU A 24 -26.59 -7.34 -3.80
N ARG A 25 -27.92 -7.25 -3.85
CA ARG A 25 -28.83 -7.53 -2.71
C ARG A 25 -28.89 -9.02 -2.38
N GLU A 26 -28.88 -9.87 -3.42
CA GLU A 26 -28.90 -11.33 -3.27
C GLU A 26 -27.50 -11.89 -2.90
N PHE A 27 -26.44 -11.10 -3.10
CA PHE A 27 -25.10 -11.54 -2.74
C PHE A 27 -24.94 -11.58 -1.22
N GLU A 28 -24.73 -12.78 -0.70
CA GLU A 28 -24.55 -13.03 0.72
C GLU A 28 -23.08 -13.19 1.10
N VAL A 29 -22.73 -12.67 2.26
CA VAL A 29 -21.42 -12.80 2.87
C VAL A 29 -21.52 -13.48 4.23
N PRO A 30 -20.51 -14.24 4.66
CA PRO A 30 -20.49 -14.80 6.01
C PRO A 30 -20.58 -13.70 7.07
N SER A 31 -21.48 -13.83 8.03
CA SER A 31 -21.67 -12.85 9.11
C SER A 31 -20.43 -12.66 9.98
N ASP A 32 -19.62 -13.71 10.12
CA ASP A 32 -18.33 -13.69 10.82
C ASP A 32 -17.20 -13.01 10.02
N GLY A 33 -17.44 -12.67 8.75
CA GLY A 33 -16.59 -11.77 7.96
C GLY A 33 -16.39 -10.39 8.58
N LEU A 34 -17.12 -10.12 9.65
CA LEU A 34 -17.23 -8.88 10.40
C LEU A 34 -16.42 -8.91 11.71
N THR A 35 -15.70 -9.98 11.99
CA THR A 35 -14.76 -10.03 13.12
C THR A 35 -13.54 -9.15 12.83
N TRP A 36 -12.99 -8.53 13.86
CA TRP A 36 -11.83 -7.63 13.80
C TRP A 36 -10.67 -8.22 12.98
N THR A 37 -10.40 -9.52 13.10
CA THR A 37 -9.33 -10.19 12.39
C THR A 37 -9.54 -10.30 10.86
N ARG A 38 -10.80 -10.19 10.39
CA ARG A 38 -11.13 -10.21 8.95
C ARG A 38 -11.33 -8.82 8.37
N PHE A 39 -11.33 -7.83 9.24
CA PHE A 39 -11.61 -6.44 8.90
C PHE A 39 -10.48 -5.75 8.13
N PHE A 40 -9.24 -6.25 8.23
CA PHE A 40 -8.07 -5.63 7.58
C PHE A 40 -8.26 -5.41 6.08
N GLY A 41 -8.85 -6.37 5.35
CA GLY A 41 -9.13 -6.20 3.91
C GLY A 41 -10.08 -5.04 3.63
N SER A 42 -11.12 -4.85 4.47
CA SER A 42 -12.04 -3.71 4.35
C SER A 42 -11.35 -2.38 4.70
N MET A 43 -10.49 -2.38 5.72
CA MET A 43 -9.68 -1.19 6.06
C MET A 43 -8.77 -0.79 4.90
N LEU A 44 -8.12 -1.74 4.26
CA LEU A 44 -7.26 -1.47 3.09
C LEU A 44 -8.05 -0.83 1.95
N LEU A 45 -9.25 -1.35 1.64
CA LEU A 45 -10.11 -0.77 0.61
C LEU A 45 -10.51 0.68 0.95
N VAL A 46 -10.89 0.94 2.20
CA VAL A 46 -11.24 2.29 2.65
C VAL A 46 -10.04 3.24 2.59
N LEU A 47 -8.85 2.78 3.02
CA LEU A 47 -7.62 3.57 2.93
C LEU A 47 -7.24 3.88 1.47
N VAL A 48 -7.42 2.92 0.56
CA VAL A 48 -7.23 3.15 -0.87
C VAL A 48 -8.19 4.23 -1.38
N VAL A 49 -9.47 4.18 -1.00
CA VAL A 49 -10.44 5.23 -1.38
C VAL A 49 -10.03 6.59 -0.82
N LEU A 50 -9.61 6.68 0.44
CA LEU A 50 -9.13 7.91 1.05
C LEU A 50 -7.91 8.48 0.33
N LEU A 51 -6.94 7.60 -0.03
CA LEU A 51 -5.76 8.00 -0.79
C LEU A 51 -6.11 8.52 -2.19
N PHE A 52 -7.07 7.89 -2.86
CA PHE A 52 -7.55 8.36 -4.18
C PHE A 52 -8.24 9.72 -4.06
N LEU A 53 -9.15 9.88 -3.09
CA LEU A 53 -9.89 11.14 -2.92
C LEU A 53 -8.95 12.29 -2.54
N SER A 54 -8.10 12.10 -1.53
CA SER A 54 -7.15 13.11 -1.11
C SER A 54 -6.11 13.41 -2.19
N GLY A 55 -5.60 12.37 -2.88
CA GLY A 55 -4.67 12.52 -4.00
C GLY A 55 -5.27 13.26 -5.19
N ALA A 56 -6.55 13.01 -5.52
CA ALA A 56 -7.26 13.73 -6.56
C ALA A 56 -7.36 15.23 -6.24
N VAL A 57 -7.70 15.58 -4.99
CA VAL A 57 -7.74 17.00 -4.56
C VAL A 57 -6.35 17.63 -4.69
N LEU A 58 -5.30 16.96 -4.22
CA LEU A 58 -3.93 17.47 -4.32
C LEU A 58 -3.49 17.65 -5.78
N ALA A 59 -3.88 16.74 -6.67
CA ALA A 59 -3.54 16.79 -8.09
C ALA A 59 -4.12 18.02 -8.82
N PHE A 60 -5.24 18.60 -8.34
CA PHE A 60 -5.80 19.85 -8.91
C PHE A 60 -4.88 21.05 -8.74
N TYR A 61 -4.04 21.06 -7.72
CA TYR A 61 -3.18 22.19 -7.38
C TYR A 61 -1.71 21.94 -7.75
N TYR A 62 -1.36 20.71 -8.13
CA TYR A 62 0.02 20.30 -8.34
C TYR A 62 0.54 20.61 -9.75
N SER A 63 1.76 21.13 -9.82
CA SER A 63 2.47 21.41 -11.07
C SER A 63 3.77 20.59 -11.16
N PRO A 64 3.88 19.59 -12.06
CA PRO A 64 5.02 18.65 -12.08
C PRO A 64 6.26 19.23 -12.79
N ALA A 65 6.77 20.36 -12.33
CA ALA A 65 8.01 20.96 -12.85
C ALA A 65 8.88 21.47 -11.68
N PRO A 66 10.20 21.23 -11.67
CA PRO A 66 11.11 21.57 -10.57
C PRO A 66 11.05 23.02 -10.09
N GLY A 67 10.82 23.98 -10.99
CA GLY A 67 10.73 25.40 -10.63
C GLY A 67 9.45 25.82 -9.92
N VAL A 68 8.40 24.97 -9.89
CA VAL A 68 7.07 25.32 -9.35
C VAL A 68 6.43 24.18 -8.54
N ALA A 69 7.01 22.99 -8.55
CA ALA A 69 6.43 21.83 -7.87
C ALA A 69 6.34 22.06 -6.36
N TYR A 70 7.43 22.51 -5.74
CA TYR A 70 7.47 22.85 -4.33
C TYR A 70 6.43 23.91 -3.98
N ASP A 71 6.43 25.03 -4.72
CA ASP A 71 5.51 26.15 -4.48
C ASP A 71 4.06 25.72 -4.63
N SER A 72 3.76 24.82 -5.55
CA SER A 72 2.41 24.29 -5.75
C SER A 72 1.93 23.43 -4.56
N VAL A 73 2.84 22.67 -3.92
CA VAL A 73 2.54 21.89 -2.71
C VAL A 73 2.42 22.81 -1.49
N ASP A 74 3.33 23.77 -1.35
CA ASP A 74 3.28 24.79 -0.29
C ASP A 74 1.95 25.56 -0.37
N TYR A 75 1.59 26.05 -1.55
CA TYR A 75 0.32 26.72 -1.78
C TYR A 75 -0.88 25.82 -1.42
N ALA A 76 -0.88 24.56 -1.87
CA ALA A 76 -1.97 23.63 -1.56
C ALA A 76 -2.08 23.34 -0.06
N GLN A 77 -0.96 23.33 0.67
CA GLN A 77 -0.96 23.06 2.11
C GLN A 77 -1.39 24.27 2.93
N PHE A 78 -0.87 25.46 2.62
CA PHE A 78 -0.99 26.63 3.53
C PHE A 78 -1.98 27.70 3.04
N ASN A 79 -2.35 27.71 1.76
CA ASN A 79 -3.22 28.75 1.19
C ASN A 79 -4.62 28.24 0.80
N ILE A 80 -4.82 26.92 0.75
CA ILE A 80 -6.15 26.32 0.46
C ILE A 80 -6.83 25.97 1.81
N PRO A 81 -8.13 26.31 1.98
CA PRO A 81 -8.87 25.89 3.18
C PRO A 81 -8.79 24.38 3.39
N PHE A 82 -8.33 23.94 4.56
CA PHE A 82 -8.10 22.52 4.90
C PHE A 82 -7.06 21.80 4.05
N GLY A 83 -6.23 22.51 3.29
CA GLY A 83 -5.20 21.91 2.44
C GLY A 83 -4.17 21.11 3.23
N ASP A 84 -3.76 21.58 4.39
CA ASP A 84 -2.93 20.90 5.37
C ASP A 84 -3.56 19.58 5.85
N VAL A 85 -4.87 19.58 6.13
CA VAL A 85 -5.62 18.39 6.54
C VAL A 85 -5.70 17.38 5.39
N VAL A 86 -6.03 17.83 4.17
CA VAL A 86 -6.12 16.94 3.00
C VAL A 86 -4.77 16.30 2.69
N ARG A 87 -3.68 17.10 2.68
CA ARG A 87 -2.34 16.58 2.47
C ARG A 87 -1.92 15.66 3.62
N GLY A 88 -2.25 16.02 4.86
CA GLY A 88 -2.02 15.20 6.04
C GLY A 88 -2.77 13.86 6.00
N ILE A 89 -4.04 13.84 5.60
CA ILE A 89 -4.80 12.58 5.39
C ILE A 89 -4.08 11.71 4.35
N HIS A 90 -3.65 12.28 3.23
CA HIS A 90 -2.91 11.54 2.20
C HIS A 90 -1.61 10.95 2.76
N TYR A 91 -0.86 11.73 3.52
CA TYR A 91 0.40 11.34 4.15
C TYR A 91 0.20 10.24 5.21
N TYR A 92 -0.74 10.38 6.13
CA TYR A 92 -0.96 9.40 7.18
C TYR A 92 -1.69 8.14 6.70
N ALA A 93 -2.53 8.26 5.66
CA ALA A 93 -3.25 7.12 5.11
C ALA A 93 -2.32 6.09 4.47
N TRP A 94 -1.23 6.50 3.75
CA TRP A 94 -0.30 5.53 3.19
C TRP A 94 0.54 4.84 4.27
N ASN A 95 0.92 5.56 5.34
CA ASN A 95 1.60 4.96 6.49
C ASN A 95 0.73 3.88 7.15
N LEU A 96 -0.54 4.22 7.40
CA LEU A 96 -1.51 3.29 7.98
C LEU A 96 -1.80 2.12 7.03
N LEU A 97 -1.86 2.37 5.72
CA LEU A 97 -2.06 1.32 4.71
C LEU A 97 -0.94 0.28 4.76
N LEU A 98 0.33 0.66 4.87
CA LEU A 98 1.44 -0.28 5.02
C LEU A 98 1.32 -1.13 6.29
N ILE A 99 1.00 -0.50 7.42
CA ILE A 99 0.82 -1.21 8.70
C ILE A 99 -0.32 -2.23 8.58
N VAL A 100 -1.48 -1.79 8.11
CA VAL A 100 -2.67 -2.65 7.95
C VAL A 100 -2.41 -3.77 6.92
N MET A 101 -1.67 -3.49 5.85
CA MET A 101 -1.29 -4.48 4.85
C MET A 101 -0.37 -5.55 5.43
N GLY A 102 0.62 -5.16 6.24
CA GLY A 102 1.46 -6.09 6.98
C GLY A 102 0.63 -6.97 7.93
N LEU A 103 -0.29 -6.38 8.69
CA LEU A 103 -1.21 -7.11 9.58
C LEU A 103 -2.13 -8.06 8.79
N HIS A 104 -2.61 -7.63 7.62
CA HIS A 104 -3.42 -8.47 6.73
C HIS A 104 -2.64 -9.70 6.23
N LEU A 105 -1.39 -9.50 5.79
CA LEU A 105 -0.49 -10.57 5.35
C LEU A 105 -0.19 -11.54 6.50
N VAL A 106 0.21 -11.02 7.67
CA VAL A 106 0.49 -11.83 8.87
C VAL A 106 -0.74 -12.63 9.28
N ARG A 107 -1.92 -12.01 9.31
CA ARG A 107 -3.16 -12.72 9.60
C ARG A 107 -3.44 -13.83 8.59
N ALA A 108 -3.33 -13.54 7.29
CA ALA A 108 -3.54 -14.54 6.23
C ALA A 108 -2.56 -15.73 6.37
N PHE A 109 -1.31 -15.45 6.74
CA PHE A 109 -0.31 -16.47 7.04
C PHE A 109 -0.70 -17.31 8.27
N LEU A 110 -1.07 -16.66 9.38
CA LEU A 110 -1.41 -17.36 10.64
C LEU A 110 -2.61 -18.30 10.49
N VAL A 111 -3.63 -17.94 9.73
CA VAL A 111 -4.80 -18.79 9.49
C VAL A 111 -4.62 -19.81 8.36
N GLY A 112 -3.42 -19.95 7.81
CA GLY A 112 -3.18 -20.83 6.65
C GLY A 112 -3.93 -20.39 5.39
N GLY A 113 -4.20 -19.08 5.24
CA GLY A 113 -4.98 -18.51 4.14
C GLY A 113 -4.34 -18.64 2.75
N TYR A 114 -3.06 -19.02 2.69
CA TYR A 114 -2.32 -19.32 1.47
C TYR A 114 -2.45 -20.77 1.00
N LYS A 115 -3.02 -21.66 1.81
CA LYS A 115 -3.12 -23.11 1.50
C LYS A 115 -4.29 -23.40 0.55
N PRO A 116 -4.24 -24.58 -0.14
CA PRO A 116 -5.31 -25.00 -1.04
C PRO A 116 -6.71 -24.86 -0.44
N PRO A 117 -7.70 -24.38 -1.20
CA PRO A 117 -7.66 -23.97 -2.60
C PRO A 117 -7.41 -22.48 -2.82
N ARG A 118 -6.71 -21.76 -1.90
CA ARG A 118 -6.56 -20.31 -1.87
C ARG A 118 -5.16 -19.81 -2.27
N GLU A 119 -4.36 -20.64 -2.95
CA GLU A 119 -3.00 -20.30 -3.38
C GLU A 119 -2.98 -19.01 -4.21
N PHE A 120 -3.89 -18.90 -5.18
CA PHE A 120 -3.96 -17.73 -6.05
C PHE A 120 -4.58 -16.47 -5.35
N VAL A 121 -5.35 -16.64 -4.26
CA VAL A 121 -5.73 -15.51 -3.41
C VAL A 121 -4.49 -14.91 -2.75
N TRP A 122 -3.61 -15.77 -2.24
CA TRP A 122 -2.34 -15.34 -1.64
C TRP A 122 -1.42 -14.67 -2.67
N VAL A 123 -1.17 -15.35 -3.80
CA VAL A 123 -0.27 -14.84 -4.86
C VAL A 123 -0.75 -13.47 -5.37
N SER A 124 -2.05 -13.33 -5.68
CA SER A 124 -2.60 -12.04 -6.12
C SER A 124 -2.49 -10.95 -5.05
N GLY A 125 -2.66 -11.30 -3.76
CA GLY A 125 -2.44 -10.38 -2.64
C GLY A 125 -0.99 -9.92 -2.51
N VAL A 126 -0.02 -10.82 -2.71
CA VAL A 126 1.42 -10.47 -2.74
C VAL A 126 1.74 -9.55 -3.93
N VAL A 127 1.13 -9.78 -5.09
CA VAL A 127 1.30 -8.87 -6.25
C VAL A 127 0.77 -7.47 -5.94
N VAL A 128 -0.40 -7.35 -5.28
CA VAL A 128 -0.91 -6.04 -4.80
C VAL A 128 0.08 -5.39 -3.83
N LEU A 129 0.63 -6.17 -2.88
CA LEU A 129 1.63 -5.66 -1.93
C LEU A 129 2.85 -5.06 -2.63
N LEU A 130 3.33 -5.67 -3.72
CA LEU A 130 4.52 -5.20 -4.45
C LEU A 130 4.31 -3.87 -5.19
N VAL A 131 3.07 -3.46 -5.46
CA VAL A 131 2.78 -2.17 -6.10
C VAL A 131 2.84 -1.00 -5.10
N VAL A 132 2.59 -1.27 -3.81
CA VAL A 132 2.55 -0.19 -2.79
C VAL A 132 3.89 0.54 -2.63
N PRO A 133 5.06 -0.11 -2.55
CA PRO A 133 6.35 0.57 -2.55
C PRO A 133 6.56 1.49 -3.76
N ALA A 134 6.07 1.11 -4.94
CA ALA A 134 6.16 1.96 -6.13
C ALA A 134 5.36 3.27 -5.98
N PHE A 135 4.17 3.22 -5.34
CA PHE A 135 3.44 4.43 -4.98
C PHE A 135 4.23 5.32 -4.03
N ILE A 136 4.80 4.74 -2.97
CA ILE A 136 5.55 5.51 -1.98
C ILE A 136 6.76 6.17 -2.63
N ILE A 137 7.54 5.41 -3.42
CA ILE A 137 8.72 5.92 -4.10
C ILE A 137 8.38 7.04 -5.09
N THR A 138 7.32 6.86 -5.88
CA THR A 138 6.92 7.88 -6.87
C THR A 138 6.28 9.11 -6.21
N GLY A 139 5.54 8.94 -5.11
CA GLY A 139 4.90 10.03 -4.38
C GLY A 139 5.87 10.89 -3.57
N ASP A 140 6.93 10.28 -3.02
CA ASP A 140 7.91 10.95 -2.17
C ASP A 140 8.73 12.04 -2.90
N LEU A 141 8.91 11.94 -4.21
CA LEU A 141 9.59 12.95 -5.02
C LEU A 141 8.70 14.17 -5.34
N LEU A 142 7.36 13.99 -5.35
CA LEU A 142 6.43 15.01 -5.86
C LEU A 142 6.50 16.33 -5.10
N PRO A 143 6.67 16.39 -3.77
CA PRO A 143 6.81 17.66 -3.07
C PRO A 143 8.02 18.49 -3.53
N TRP A 144 8.97 17.86 -4.18
CA TRP A 144 10.21 18.48 -4.65
C TRP A 144 10.95 19.24 -3.55
N ASP A 145 10.95 18.65 -2.35
CA ASP A 145 11.72 19.11 -1.20
C ASP A 145 13.07 18.38 -1.10
N GLN A 146 13.94 18.85 -0.22
CA GLN A 146 15.27 18.27 0.02
C GLN A 146 15.19 16.78 0.32
N LYS A 147 14.25 16.37 1.17
CA LYS A 147 14.06 14.96 1.52
C LYS A 147 13.70 14.12 0.30
N GLY A 148 12.67 14.50 -0.45
CA GLY A 148 12.17 13.74 -1.61
C GLY A 148 13.21 13.63 -2.71
N TYR A 149 13.92 14.74 -2.99
CA TYR A 149 15.00 14.77 -3.99
C TYR A 149 16.14 13.83 -3.61
N TRP A 150 16.75 14.00 -2.45
CA TRP A 150 17.93 13.24 -2.05
C TRP A 150 17.61 11.78 -1.71
N SER A 151 16.43 11.48 -1.14
CA SER A 151 15.95 10.10 -1.01
C SER A 151 15.81 9.41 -2.37
N THR A 152 15.39 10.14 -3.41
CA THR A 152 15.32 9.60 -4.78
C THR A 152 16.72 9.32 -5.33
N GLN A 153 17.72 10.16 -5.07
CA GLN A 153 19.10 9.90 -5.46
C GLN A 153 19.65 8.63 -4.80
N VAL A 154 19.41 8.44 -3.50
CA VAL A 154 19.80 7.22 -2.78
C VAL A 154 19.12 5.99 -3.37
N ARG A 155 17.80 6.04 -3.63
CA ARG A 155 17.06 4.95 -4.26
C ARG A 155 17.55 4.61 -5.66
N ASN A 156 17.88 5.62 -6.46
CA ASN A 156 18.47 5.43 -7.80
C ASN A 156 19.83 4.75 -7.70
N SER A 157 20.68 5.13 -6.74
CA SER A 157 21.98 4.49 -6.52
C SER A 157 21.84 3.04 -6.09
N ILE A 158 20.88 2.73 -5.20
CA ILE A 158 20.54 1.36 -4.79
C ILE A 158 20.03 0.56 -6.00
N MET A 159 19.14 1.13 -6.80
CA MET A 159 18.61 0.47 -8.00
C MET A 159 19.71 0.22 -9.04
N ALA A 160 20.59 1.18 -9.28
CA ALA A 160 21.72 1.04 -10.21
C ALA A 160 22.68 -0.09 -9.81
N SER A 161 22.77 -0.44 -8.51
CA SER A 161 23.60 -1.53 -8.03
C SER A 161 23.11 -2.93 -8.44
N VAL A 162 21.85 -3.05 -8.94
CA VAL A 162 21.29 -4.32 -9.40
C VAL A 162 21.89 -4.68 -10.77
N PRO A 163 22.61 -5.80 -10.91
CA PRO A 163 23.26 -6.16 -12.17
C PRO A 163 22.27 -6.29 -13.32
N VAL A 164 22.73 -5.92 -14.52
CA VAL A 164 22.03 -6.03 -15.82
C VAL A 164 20.85 -5.07 -15.97
N VAL A 165 19.94 -5.02 -15.00
CA VAL A 165 18.67 -4.26 -15.14
C VAL A 165 18.69 -2.90 -14.43
N GLY A 166 19.57 -2.69 -13.44
CA GLY A 166 19.56 -1.52 -12.57
C GLY A 166 19.74 -0.20 -13.33
N ASP A 167 20.80 -0.11 -14.10
CA ASP A 167 21.10 1.08 -14.92
C ASP A 167 19.99 1.37 -15.95
N LEU A 168 19.40 0.33 -16.55
CA LEU A 168 18.29 0.51 -17.48
C LEU A 168 17.08 1.11 -16.78
N LEU A 169 16.71 0.58 -15.61
CA LEU A 169 15.59 1.07 -14.83
C LEU A 169 15.80 2.52 -14.39
N VAL A 170 17.00 2.85 -13.89
CA VAL A 170 17.32 4.24 -13.51
C VAL A 170 17.20 5.18 -14.70
N ARG A 171 17.77 4.84 -15.87
CA ARG A 171 17.64 5.68 -17.08
C ARG A 171 16.18 5.83 -17.52
N MET A 172 15.39 4.76 -17.42
CA MET A 172 13.97 4.80 -17.76
C MET A 172 13.18 5.70 -16.80
N LEU A 173 13.48 5.68 -15.51
CA LEU A 173 12.77 6.48 -14.51
C LEU A 173 13.28 7.93 -14.47
N GLN A 174 14.59 8.11 -14.41
CA GLN A 174 15.23 9.42 -14.29
C GLN A 174 15.21 10.22 -15.59
N GLY A 175 15.36 9.54 -16.74
CA GLY A 175 15.26 10.17 -18.06
C GLY A 175 16.39 11.12 -18.43
N GLY A 176 17.49 11.13 -17.66
CA GLY A 176 18.65 12.00 -17.88
C GLY A 176 19.77 11.69 -16.90
N PRO A 177 20.88 12.46 -16.93
CA PRO A 177 22.03 12.24 -16.05
C PRO A 177 21.75 12.60 -14.58
N ARG A 178 20.72 13.39 -14.32
CA ARG A 178 20.28 13.82 -12.98
C ARG A 178 18.76 13.77 -12.86
N THR A 179 18.27 13.64 -11.64
CA THR A 179 16.84 13.78 -11.33
C THR A 179 16.41 15.23 -11.62
N GLY A 180 15.51 15.41 -12.56
CA GLY A 180 15.06 16.71 -13.04
C GLY A 180 13.62 16.65 -13.52
N ILE A 181 13.24 17.56 -14.44
CA ILE A 181 11.86 17.70 -14.93
C ILE A 181 11.31 16.39 -15.51
N VAL A 182 12.13 15.63 -16.24
CA VAL A 182 11.69 14.36 -16.84
C VAL A 182 11.36 13.32 -15.79
N ALA A 183 12.21 13.19 -14.76
CA ALA A 183 11.95 12.29 -13.64
C ALA A 183 10.67 12.68 -12.89
N LEU A 184 10.53 13.96 -12.56
CA LEU A 184 9.37 14.48 -11.83
C LEU A 184 8.06 14.24 -12.60
N THR A 185 8.05 14.57 -13.90
CA THR A 185 6.86 14.33 -14.76
C THR A 185 6.53 12.85 -14.87
N ARG A 186 7.53 11.98 -15.03
CA ARG A 186 7.31 10.52 -15.07
C ARG A 186 6.76 10.00 -13.75
N PHE A 187 7.32 10.44 -12.63
CA PHE A 187 6.84 10.04 -11.30
C PHE A 187 5.42 10.52 -11.05
N TYR A 188 5.08 11.73 -11.48
CA TYR A 188 3.73 12.23 -11.43
C TYR A 188 2.75 11.35 -12.23
N VAL A 189 3.05 11.04 -13.48
CA VAL A 189 2.20 10.18 -14.33
C VAL A 189 2.10 8.76 -13.76
N LEU A 190 3.21 8.20 -13.28
CA LEU A 190 3.20 6.90 -12.60
C LEU A 190 2.29 6.93 -11.37
N HIS A 191 2.46 7.93 -10.51
CA HIS A 191 1.76 8.02 -9.22
C HIS A 191 0.26 8.29 -9.37
N THR A 192 -0.12 9.14 -10.34
CA THR A 192 -1.51 9.63 -10.46
C THR A 192 -2.35 8.87 -11.48
N ILE A 193 -1.73 8.19 -12.45
CA ILE A 193 -2.46 7.53 -13.54
C ILE A 193 -2.13 6.03 -13.63
N ILE A 194 -0.85 5.68 -13.83
CA ILE A 194 -0.48 4.31 -14.17
C ILE A 194 -0.62 3.38 -12.97
N LEU A 195 -0.01 3.73 -11.84
CA LEU A 195 -0.10 2.91 -10.62
C LEU A 195 -1.52 2.82 -10.06
N PRO A 196 -2.33 3.90 -10.02
CA PRO A 196 -3.75 3.80 -9.67
C PRO A 196 -4.52 2.83 -10.55
N GLY A 197 -4.40 2.93 -11.88
CA GLY A 197 -5.06 2.01 -12.80
C GLY A 197 -4.63 0.55 -12.59
N LEU A 198 -3.31 0.32 -12.43
CA LEU A 198 -2.76 -0.99 -12.11
C LEU A 198 -3.27 -1.52 -10.76
N LEU A 199 -3.28 -0.69 -9.72
CA LEU A 199 -3.74 -1.08 -8.38
C LEU A 199 -5.21 -1.49 -8.41
N LEU A 200 -6.08 -0.71 -9.04
CA LEU A 200 -7.51 -1.03 -9.18
C LEU A 200 -7.73 -2.35 -9.93
N PHE A 201 -6.99 -2.57 -11.02
CA PHE A 201 -7.03 -3.84 -11.76
C PHE A 201 -6.60 -5.02 -10.87
N LEU A 202 -5.50 -4.90 -10.15
CA LEU A 202 -4.98 -5.95 -9.28
C LEU A 202 -5.88 -6.23 -8.06
N ILE A 203 -6.44 -5.18 -7.44
CA ILE A 203 -7.44 -5.33 -6.38
C ILE A 203 -8.67 -6.05 -6.94
N GLY A 204 -9.16 -5.67 -8.11
CA GLY A 204 -10.28 -6.33 -8.78
C GLY A 204 -10.00 -7.82 -9.02
N ALA A 205 -8.81 -8.15 -9.52
CA ALA A 205 -8.38 -9.54 -9.72
C ALA A 205 -8.28 -10.31 -8.40
N HIS A 206 -7.70 -9.71 -7.36
CA HIS A 206 -7.60 -10.32 -6.02
C HIS A 206 -8.99 -10.60 -5.42
N LEU A 207 -9.90 -9.64 -5.48
CA LEU A 207 -11.27 -9.81 -4.98
C LEU A 207 -12.07 -10.83 -5.82
N HIS A 208 -11.83 -10.89 -7.13
CA HIS A 208 -12.44 -11.89 -8.01
C HIS A 208 -12.04 -13.30 -7.59
N VAL A 209 -10.73 -13.55 -7.42
CA VAL A 209 -10.23 -14.86 -6.96
C VAL A 209 -10.75 -15.18 -5.55
N LEU A 210 -10.77 -14.19 -4.65
CA LEU A 210 -11.30 -14.33 -3.30
C LEU A 210 -12.79 -14.73 -3.31
N LYS A 211 -13.60 -14.11 -4.16
CA LYS A 211 -15.02 -14.44 -4.32
C LYS A 211 -15.22 -15.90 -4.72
N HIS A 212 -14.40 -16.40 -5.64
CA HIS A 212 -14.49 -17.79 -6.12
C HIS A 212 -13.94 -18.83 -5.14
N ARG A 213 -12.88 -18.51 -4.39
CA ARG A 213 -12.20 -19.45 -3.46
C ARG A 213 -12.70 -19.34 -2.02
N GLY A 214 -13.45 -18.30 -1.71
CA GLY A 214 -14.01 -18.04 -0.37
C GLY A 214 -12.99 -17.52 0.63
N LEU A 215 -13.51 -17.03 1.75
CA LEU A 215 -12.71 -16.53 2.87
C LEU A 215 -12.03 -17.66 3.63
N SER A 216 -10.83 -17.42 4.15
CA SER A 216 -10.13 -18.36 5.04
C SER A 216 -10.90 -18.61 6.33
N SER A 217 -10.77 -19.82 6.91
CA SER A 217 -11.36 -20.17 8.20
C SER A 217 -10.82 -19.27 9.33
N PRO A 218 -11.58 -19.09 10.43
CA PRO A 218 -11.05 -18.48 11.64
C PRO A 218 -9.95 -19.33 12.27
N LEU A 219 -9.14 -18.73 13.17
CA LEU A 219 -8.06 -19.42 13.89
C LEU A 219 -8.56 -20.61 14.74
N THR A 220 -9.82 -20.60 15.13
CA THR A 220 -10.46 -21.64 15.96
C THR A 220 -10.64 -22.98 15.26
N GLY A 221 -10.44 -23.05 13.93
CA GLY A 221 -10.55 -24.30 13.19
C GLY A 221 -11.95 -24.89 13.10
N GLU A 222 -12.96 -24.22 13.63
CA GLU A 222 -14.34 -24.71 13.64
C GLU A 222 -14.96 -24.57 12.24
N ASN A 223 -15.31 -25.70 11.66
CA ASN A 223 -16.12 -25.80 10.43
C ASN A 223 -17.62 -25.63 10.74
N THR A 224 -17.97 -24.72 11.65
CA THR A 224 -19.39 -24.45 11.92
C THR A 224 -20.05 -23.81 10.69
N PRO A 225 -21.30 -24.22 10.35
CA PRO A 225 -22.06 -23.56 9.30
C PRO A 225 -22.18 -22.07 9.59
N ARG A 226 -21.66 -21.25 8.71
CA ARG A 226 -21.60 -19.80 8.92
C ARG A 226 -22.95 -19.20 8.54
N LYS A 227 -23.57 -18.46 9.48
CA LYS A 227 -24.72 -17.62 9.16
C LYS A 227 -24.31 -16.66 8.05
N ARG A 228 -25.07 -16.63 6.96
CA ARG A 228 -24.88 -15.68 5.87
C ARG A 228 -25.80 -14.49 6.08
N VAL A 229 -25.34 -13.33 5.65
CA VAL A 229 -26.10 -12.08 5.69
C VAL A 229 -25.98 -11.40 4.33
N PRO A 230 -27.02 -10.69 3.86
CA PRO A 230 -26.95 -9.93 2.62
C PRO A 230 -25.78 -8.95 2.64
N PHE A 231 -25.07 -8.86 1.51
CA PHE A 231 -23.97 -7.88 1.34
C PHE A 231 -24.50 -6.45 1.54
N LEU A 232 -25.60 -6.13 0.88
CA LEU A 232 -26.33 -4.89 1.10
C LEU A 232 -27.48 -5.14 2.10
N PRO A 233 -27.69 -4.27 3.11
CA PRO A 233 -26.93 -3.07 3.46
C PRO A 233 -25.72 -3.31 4.38
N ASN A 234 -25.54 -4.54 4.89
CA ASN A 234 -24.64 -4.83 6.02
C ASN A 234 -23.17 -4.42 5.78
N MET A 235 -22.61 -4.75 4.62
CA MET A 235 -21.21 -4.45 4.33
C MET A 235 -21.01 -2.98 3.99
N ILE A 236 -21.91 -2.39 3.21
CA ILE A 236 -21.81 -0.97 2.82
C ILE A 236 -21.92 -0.04 4.02
N ASN A 237 -22.87 -0.28 4.91
CA ASN A 237 -23.00 0.53 6.12
C ASN A 237 -21.72 0.49 6.97
N ARG A 238 -21.09 -0.67 7.06
CA ARG A 238 -19.81 -0.80 7.80
C ARG A 238 -18.66 -0.10 7.12
N TRP A 239 -18.57 -0.19 5.80
CA TRP A 239 -17.55 0.55 5.03
C TRP A 239 -17.75 2.04 5.16
N LEU A 240 -19.00 2.52 5.15
CA LEU A 240 -19.31 3.94 5.36
C LEU A 240 -18.91 4.40 6.76
N VAL A 241 -19.28 3.65 7.81
CA VAL A 241 -18.86 3.96 9.18
C VAL A 241 -17.34 3.96 9.29
N LEU A 242 -16.68 2.95 8.72
CA LEU A 242 -15.23 2.87 8.72
C LEU A 242 -14.58 4.05 7.99
N PHE A 243 -15.13 4.42 6.83
CA PHE A 243 -14.66 5.56 6.05
C PHE A 243 -14.76 6.86 6.87
N ILE A 244 -15.91 7.11 7.50
CA ILE A 244 -16.12 8.28 8.35
C ILE A 244 -15.14 8.27 9.52
N VAL A 245 -15.03 7.16 10.25
CA VAL A 245 -14.14 7.04 11.40
C VAL A 245 -12.69 7.27 10.98
N MET A 246 -12.23 6.62 9.90
CA MET A 246 -10.86 6.80 9.40
C MET A 246 -10.59 8.23 8.92
N THR A 247 -11.55 8.84 8.21
CA THR A 247 -11.42 10.24 7.77
C THR A 247 -11.30 11.17 8.97
N VAL A 248 -12.15 10.99 9.99
CA VAL A 248 -12.11 11.83 11.20
C VAL A 248 -10.81 11.63 11.97
N VAL A 249 -10.41 10.37 12.21
CA VAL A 249 -9.17 10.07 12.95
C VAL A 249 -7.94 10.65 12.23
N LEU A 250 -7.81 10.36 10.93
CA LEU A 250 -6.68 10.87 10.15
C LEU A 250 -6.73 12.39 9.97
N GLY A 251 -7.94 12.95 9.85
CA GLY A 251 -8.13 14.41 9.80
C GLY A 251 -7.73 15.10 11.10
N VAL A 252 -8.09 14.53 12.25
CA VAL A 252 -7.64 15.04 13.56
C VAL A 252 -6.13 14.92 13.72
N VAL A 253 -5.55 13.80 13.33
CA VAL A 253 -4.08 13.63 13.35
C VAL A 253 -3.42 14.67 12.44
N ALA A 254 -3.93 14.86 11.23
CA ALA A 254 -3.40 15.82 10.27
C ALA A 254 -3.52 17.28 10.76
N TRP A 255 -4.60 17.60 11.47
CA TRP A 255 -4.82 18.93 12.04
C TRP A 255 -3.78 19.29 13.12
N TYR A 256 -3.47 18.36 14.02
CA TYR A 256 -2.49 18.61 15.09
C TYR A 256 -1.04 18.38 14.64
N TRP A 257 -0.82 17.52 13.65
CA TRP A 257 0.49 17.18 13.08
C TRP A 257 0.40 17.24 11.56
N PRO A 258 0.53 18.42 10.95
CA PRO A 258 0.52 18.56 9.50
C PRO A 258 1.58 17.68 8.84
N ALA A 259 1.32 17.24 7.61
CA ALA A 259 2.31 16.49 6.85
C ALA A 259 3.58 17.32 6.69
N PRO A 260 4.77 16.74 6.92
CA PRO A 260 6.02 17.47 6.82
C PRO A 260 6.26 17.95 5.37
N LEU A 261 6.75 19.17 5.24
CA LEU A 261 7.30 19.72 4.00
C LEU A 261 8.65 20.33 4.39
N GLY A 262 9.73 19.80 3.78
CA GLY A 262 11.10 20.28 4.01
C GLY A 262 11.38 21.54 3.19
N ASP A 263 12.64 22.00 3.22
CA ASP A 263 13.09 23.10 2.35
C ASP A 263 13.00 22.67 0.87
N PRO A 264 12.85 23.64 -0.06
CA PRO A 264 12.89 23.35 -1.50
C PRO A 264 14.14 22.56 -1.88
N ALA A 265 14.01 21.63 -2.82
CA ALA A 265 15.13 20.81 -3.27
C ALA A 265 16.26 21.67 -3.87
N ASP A 266 17.44 21.57 -3.30
CA ASP A 266 18.68 22.10 -3.86
C ASP A 266 19.57 20.95 -4.38
N PRO A 267 19.64 20.73 -5.70
CA PRO A 267 20.52 19.71 -6.29
C PRO A 267 22.02 19.96 -6.09
N THR A 268 22.41 21.14 -5.62
CA THR A 268 23.81 21.52 -5.37
C THR A 268 24.26 21.27 -3.94
N ASP A 269 23.30 21.10 -3.01
CA ASP A 269 23.58 20.79 -1.59
C ASP A 269 23.95 19.31 -1.42
N SER A 270 25.20 18.98 -1.69
CA SER A 270 25.71 17.62 -1.50
C SER A 270 25.92 17.22 -0.02
N THR A 271 25.65 18.13 0.91
CA THR A 271 25.80 17.88 2.36
C THR A 271 24.52 17.30 2.98
N TYR A 272 23.39 17.45 2.31
CA TYR A 272 22.12 16.90 2.80
C TYR A 272 22.10 15.38 2.77
N VAL A 273 21.90 14.77 3.94
CA VAL A 273 21.77 13.31 4.10
C VAL A 273 20.31 12.96 4.44
N PRO A 274 19.57 12.37 3.49
CA PRO A 274 18.19 12.01 3.76
C PRO A 274 18.12 10.86 4.77
N LYS A 275 17.29 11.01 5.81
CA LYS A 275 17.01 9.93 6.74
C LYS A 275 16.06 8.91 6.09
N PRO A 276 16.36 7.60 6.22
CA PRO A 276 15.51 6.57 5.65
C PRO A 276 14.16 6.51 6.36
N GLU A 277 13.11 6.27 5.59
CA GLU A 277 11.78 6.03 6.13
C GLU A 277 11.73 4.73 6.95
N TRP A 278 10.82 4.68 7.93
CA TRP A 278 10.69 3.57 8.87
C TRP A 278 10.55 2.19 8.19
N TRP A 279 9.89 2.12 7.04
CA TRP A 279 9.61 0.86 6.32
C TRP A 279 10.80 0.34 5.51
N VAL A 280 11.83 1.14 5.28
CA VAL A 280 13.07 0.75 4.58
C VAL A 280 14.29 0.69 5.50
N LEU A 281 14.15 0.90 6.81
CA LEU A 281 15.26 0.89 7.76
C LEU A 281 16.06 -0.42 7.72
N SER A 282 15.37 -1.58 7.66
CA SER A 282 16.04 -2.88 7.56
C SER A 282 16.86 -3.02 6.28
N LEU A 283 16.36 -2.53 5.14
CA LEU A 283 17.08 -2.55 3.87
C LEU A 283 18.29 -1.60 3.91
N ASN A 284 18.10 -0.37 4.40
CA ASN A 284 19.22 0.59 4.53
C ASN A 284 20.32 0.03 5.44
N GLN A 285 19.95 -0.55 6.58
CA GLN A 285 20.92 -1.17 7.49
C GLN A 285 21.64 -2.35 6.83
N LEU A 286 20.93 -3.15 6.05
CA LEU A 286 21.55 -4.26 5.31
C LEU A 286 22.56 -3.75 4.29
N VAL A 287 22.26 -2.67 3.56
CA VAL A 287 23.16 -2.00 2.62
C VAL A 287 24.37 -1.40 3.36
N ALA A 288 24.16 -0.82 4.54
CA ALA A 288 25.25 -0.27 5.36
C ALA A 288 26.23 -1.36 5.84
N ILE A 289 25.75 -2.57 6.12
CA ILE A 289 26.57 -3.72 6.53
C ILE A 289 27.27 -4.36 5.32
N LEU A 290 26.55 -4.57 4.22
CA LEU A 290 27.03 -5.28 3.03
C LEU A 290 27.53 -4.29 1.96
N LYS A 291 28.73 -3.73 2.18
CA LYS A 291 29.32 -2.72 1.30
C LYS A 291 30.09 -3.33 0.11
N GLY A 292 30.40 -2.51 -0.88
CA GLY A 292 31.20 -2.89 -2.05
C GLY A 292 30.51 -3.97 -2.90
N PRO A 293 31.21 -5.03 -3.31
CA PRO A 293 30.63 -6.11 -4.14
C PRO A 293 29.44 -6.85 -3.48
N LEU A 294 29.37 -6.80 -2.14
CA LEU A 294 28.29 -7.45 -1.39
C LEU A 294 26.97 -6.64 -1.42
N THR A 295 26.98 -5.40 -1.89
CA THR A 295 25.79 -4.56 -1.98
C THR A 295 24.67 -5.22 -2.81
N VAL A 296 25.01 -5.98 -3.84
CA VAL A 296 24.03 -6.72 -4.65
C VAL A 296 23.27 -7.76 -3.83
N ILE A 297 23.89 -8.33 -2.82
CA ILE A 297 23.22 -9.28 -1.90
C ILE A 297 22.14 -8.53 -1.10
N ALA A 298 22.48 -7.34 -0.58
CA ALA A 298 21.54 -6.50 0.17
C ALA A 298 20.40 -5.96 -0.69
N THR A 299 20.70 -5.54 -1.92
CA THR A 299 19.74 -4.80 -2.75
C THR A 299 18.87 -5.68 -3.65
N ALA A 300 19.37 -6.84 -4.06
CA ALA A 300 18.69 -7.73 -5.00
C ALA A 300 18.41 -9.13 -4.43
N ILE A 301 19.45 -9.82 -3.91
CA ILE A 301 19.32 -11.24 -3.56
C ILE A 301 18.43 -11.44 -2.34
N ILE A 302 18.66 -10.72 -1.24
CA ILE A 302 17.88 -10.88 -0.01
C ILE A 302 16.44 -10.39 -0.20
N PRO A 303 16.18 -9.15 -0.68
CA PRO A 303 14.81 -8.70 -0.91
C PRO A 303 14.06 -9.54 -1.95
N GLY A 304 14.72 -9.86 -3.07
CA GLY A 304 14.14 -10.72 -4.12
C GLY A 304 13.86 -12.13 -3.62
N GLY A 305 14.78 -12.71 -2.83
CA GLY A 305 14.61 -14.02 -2.20
C GLY A 305 13.45 -14.03 -1.20
N LEU A 306 13.29 -12.96 -0.41
CA LEU A 306 12.16 -12.82 0.53
C LEU A 306 10.83 -12.72 -0.21
N VAL A 307 10.76 -11.90 -1.25
CA VAL A 307 9.57 -11.80 -2.13
C VAL A 307 9.28 -13.15 -2.78
N GLY A 308 10.29 -13.82 -3.32
CA GLY A 308 10.17 -15.16 -3.92
C GLY A 308 9.66 -16.19 -2.92
N LEU A 309 10.17 -16.18 -1.68
CA LEU A 309 9.72 -17.08 -0.61
C LEU A 309 8.25 -16.83 -0.26
N ILE A 310 7.84 -15.57 -0.08
CA ILE A 310 6.46 -15.21 0.22
C ILE A 310 5.54 -15.61 -0.94
N MET A 311 5.94 -15.34 -2.18
CA MET A 311 5.16 -15.67 -3.38
C MET A 311 4.97 -17.18 -3.55
N THR A 312 6.02 -17.96 -3.32
CA THR A 312 6.02 -19.42 -3.54
C THR A 312 5.57 -20.22 -2.32
N LEU A 313 5.33 -19.58 -1.19
CA LEU A 313 4.92 -20.22 0.06
C LEU A 313 3.76 -21.23 -0.08
N PRO A 314 2.69 -20.95 -0.86
CA PRO A 314 1.59 -21.91 -1.07
C PRO A 314 2.04 -23.23 -1.70
N PHE A 315 3.10 -23.20 -2.49
CA PHE A 315 3.62 -24.34 -3.24
C PHE A 315 4.72 -25.09 -2.49
N ILE A 316 5.33 -24.45 -1.49
CA ILE A 316 6.36 -25.03 -0.63
C ILE A 316 5.74 -25.71 0.60
N ASP A 317 4.86 -25.01 1.32
CA ASP A 317 4.16 -25.56 2.51
C ASP A 317 2.88 -26.31 2.10
N ARG A 318 3.06 -27.55 1.65
CA ARG A 318 1.98 -28.46 1.22
C ARG A 318 1.34 -29.23 2.38
N SER A 319 1.72 -28.99 3.63
CA SER A 319 1.10 -29.67 4.77
C SER A 319 -0.40 -29.34 4.86
N PRO A 320 -1.28 -30.28 5.22
CA PRO A 320 -2.72 -30.05 5.31
C PRO A 320 -3.10 -29.15 6.51
N GLU A 321 -2.17 -28.93 7.41
CA GLU A 321 -2.40 -28.23 8.67
C GLU A 321 -2.64 -26.73 8.47
N LEU A 322 -3.76 -26.22 8.98
CA LEU A 322 -4.12 -24.81 8.96
C LEU A 322 -3.70 -24.09 10.25
N HIS A 323 -3.83 -24.77 11.40
CA HIS A 323 -3.58 -24.17 12.71
C HIS A 323 -2.08 -23.88 12.93
N PRO A 324 -1.69 -22.66 13.37
CA PRO A 324 -0.30 -22.25 13.51
C PRO A 324 0.50 -23.17 14.46
N ALA A 325 -0.07 -23.64 15.58
CA ALA A 325 0.61 -24.53 16.52
C ALA A 325 1.05 -25.86 15.90
N ARG A 326 0.42 -26.31 14.81
CA ARG A 326 0.76 -27.54 14.10
C ARG A 326 1.75 -27.31 12.95
N ARG A 327 1.95 -26.04 12.53
CA ARG A 327 2.91 -25.61 11.48
C ARG A 327 4.22 -25.07 12.07
N LYS A 328 4.80 -25.76 13.04
CA LYS A 328 5.95 -25.28 13.85
C LYS A 328 7.12 -24.80 12.99
N LYS A 329 7.48 -25.53 11.90
CA LYS A 329 8.58 -25.13 11.00
C LYS A 329 8.29 -23.80 10.30
N ALA A 330 7.11 -23.62 9.72
CA ALA A 330 6.73 -22.38 9.06
C ALA A 330 6.67 -21.21 10.05
N MET A 331 6.12 -21.43 11.26
CA MET A 331 6.10 -20.43 12.33
C MET A 331 7.50 -20.02 12.78
N LEU A 332 8.41 -21.00 12.96
CA LEU A 332 9.79 -20.72 13.36
C LEU A 332 10.52 -19.88 12.28
N ILE A 333 10.42 -20.27 11.02
CA ILE A 333 11.04 -19.53 9.91
C ILE A 333 10.50 -18.10 9.85
N ALA A 334 9.17 -17.92 9.92
CA ALA A 334 8.56 -16.60 9.92
C ALA A 334 9.00 -15.76 11.13
N ALA A 335 9.09 -16.35 12.32
CA ALA A 335 9.57 -15.67 13.52
C ALA A 335 11.02 -15.23 13.38
N VAL A 336 11.90 -16.09 12.86
CA VAL A 336 13.32 -15.75 12.64
C VAL A 336 13.44 -14.59 11.64
N ILE A 337 12.70 -14.64 10.51
CA ILE A 337 12.71 -13.55 9.52
C ILE A 337 12.21 -12.25 10.16
N ALA A 338 11.11 -12.30 10.90
CA ALA A 338 10.54 -11.12 11.57
C ALA A 338 11.51 -10.51 12.59
N LEU A 339 12.19 -11.34 13.39
CA LEU A 339 13.19 -10.89 14.36
C LEU A 339 14.43 -10.28 13.67
N LEU A 340 14.88 -10.86 12.56
CA LEU A 340 15.99 -10.31 11.79
C LEU A 340 15.63 -8.94 11.18
N LEU A 341 14.45 -8.83 10.57
CA LEU A 341 13.98 -7.57 10.02
C LEU A 341 13.79 -6.50 11.10
N LEU A 342 13.24 -6.88 12.25
CA LEU A 342 13.10 -5.97 13.40
C LEU A 342 14.47 -5.53 13.93
N GLY A 343 15.39 -6.46 14.12
CA GLY A 343 16.75 -6.16 14.58
C GLY A 343 17.48 -5.21 13.64
N LEU A 344 17.43 -5.47 12.32
CA LEU A 344 18.00 -4.57 11.32
C LEU A 344 17.31 -3.20 11.34
N SER A 345 15.98 -3.15 11.51
CA SER A 345 15.26 -1.88 11.57
C SER A 345 15.63 -1.07 12.81
N VAL A 346 15.76 -1.71 13.97
CA VAL A 346 16.20 -1.06 15.22
C VAL A 346 17.63 -0.53 15.06
N MET A 347 18.55 -1.34 14.52
CA MET A 347 19.93 -0.91 14.24
C MET A 347 19.94 0.31 13.30
N GLY A 348 19.20 0.24 12.19
CA GLY A 348 19.10 1.33 11.24
C GLY A 348 18.49 2.59 11.86
N TYR A 349 17.51 2.45 12.73
CA TYR A 349 16.95 3.60 13.45
C TYR A 349 17.98 4.26 14.37
N ILE A 350 18.73 3.48 15.13
CA ILE A 350 19.78 3.99 16.03
C ILE A 350 20.85 4.71 15.21
N GLU A 351 21.35 4.09 14.15
CA GLU A 351 22.43 4.66 13.31
C GLU A 351 22.01 5.96 12.62
N HIS A 352 20.82 6.02 12.05
CA HIS A 352 20.40 7.17 11.25
C HIS A 352 19.66 8.30 12.02
N HIS A 353 19.12 8.01 13.21
CA HIS A 353 18.30 8.95 13.93
C HIS A 353 18.85 9.39 15.29
N LEU A 354 19.61 8.51 15.94
CA LEU A 354 20.12 8.76 17.29
C LEU A 354 21.61 9.03 17.32
N THR A 355 22.38 8.60 16.32
CA THR A 355 23.83 8.89 16.24
C THR A 355 24.01 10.28 15.64
N PRO A 356 24.72 11.20 16.30
CA PRO A 356 25.07 12.49 15.69
C PRO A 356 25.86 12.22 14.39
N ILE A 357 25.48 12.92 13.31
CA ILE A 357 26.28 12.95 12.09
C ILE A 357 27.50 13.80 12.44
N GLY A 358 28.66 13.12 12.60
CA GLY A 358 29.94 13.77 12.89
C GLY A 358 30.49 14.58 11.73
#